data_9c2601f93b41565e4b6b55c47b1d41d3
#
_entry.id   9c2601f93b41565e4b6b55c47b1d41d3
#
_cell.length_a   1.000
_cell.length_b   1.000
_cell.length_c   1.000
_cell.angle_alpha   90.00
_cell.angle_beta   90.00
_cell.angle_gamma   90.00
#
_symmetry.space_group_name_H-M   'P 1'
#
loop_
_entity.id
_entity.type
_entity.pdbx_description
1 polymer ?
#
loop_
_entity_poly.entity_id
_entity_poly.type
_entity_poly.pdbx_seq_one_letter_code
_entity_poly.pdbx_strand_id
1 'polypeptide(L)'
;MATLDLKAINKSFGTAKVLHDIDLAIRDREFVVFVGPSGCGKSTLLRIIAGLEEATTGQIVIDGQDVSTAHPVDRGISMVFQSYALYPHLTVFENIAFPLRVQKLQPTELNARVAKAA
;
A
#
# COMPACT_ATOMS: atom_id res chain seq x y z
N MET A 1 11.38 6.21 7.02
CA MET A 1 10.81 6.24 5.67
C MET A 1 11.66 5.40 4.74
N ALA A 2 11.26 5.23 3.48
CA ALA A 2 11.92 4.28 2.60
C ALA A 2 12.00 4.82 1.17
N THR A 3 12.92 4.27 0.37
CA THR A 3 12.95 4.50 -1.07
C THR A 3 11.99 3.53 -1.77
N LEU A 4 11.50 3.90 -2.94
CA LEU A 4 10.67 3.04 -3.78
C LEU A 4 11.15 3.12 -5.22
N ASP A 5 11.45 1.98 -5.81
CA ASP A 5 11.79 1.88 -7.22
C ASP A 5 10.83 0.93 -7.92
N LEU A 6 10.17 1.44 -8.95
CA LEU A 6 9.36 0.66 -9.87
C LEU A 6 10.15 0.49 -11.17
N LYS A 7 10.29 -0.74 -11.64
CA LYS A 7 11.08 -1.05 -12.82
C LYS A 7 10.22 -1.78 -13.84
N ALA A 8 9.94 -1.14 -14.95
CA ALA A 8 9.19 -1.68 -16.09
C ALA A 8 7.86 -2.35 -15.67
N ILE A 9 7.09 -1.67 -14.85
CA ILE A 9 5.82 -2.21 -14.37
C ILE A 9 4.79 -2.17 -15.49
N ASN A 10 4.26 -3.34 -15.81
CA ASN A 10 3.16 -3.53 -16.76
C ASN A 10 2.01 -4.22 -16.07
N LYS A 11 0.79 -3.83 -16.40
CA LYS A 11 -0.42 -4.49 -15.92
C LYS A 11 -1.45 -4.60 -17.01
N SER A 12 -1.92 -5.82 -17.20
CA SER A 12 -3.02 -6.13 -18.12
C SER A 12 -4.11 -6.89 -17.37
N PHE A 13 -5.36 -6.54 -17.64
CA PHE A 13 -6.54 -7.30 -17.22
C PHE A 13 -7.13 -7.92 -18.50
N GLY A 14 -6.88 -9.22 -18.70
CA GLY A 14 -7.22 -9.88 -19.96
C GLY A 14 -6.52 -9.21 -21.15
N THR A 15 -7.28 -8.65 -22.08
CA THR A 15 -6.74 -7.93 -23.25
C THR A 15 -6.51 -6.44 -23.01
N ALA A 16 -7.01 -5.90 -21.90
CA ALA A 16 -6.89 -4.48 -21.57
C ALA A 16 -5.59 -4.21 -20.83
N LYS A 17 -4.65 -3.54 -21.48
CA LYS A 17 -3.39 -3.12 -20.86
C LYS A 17 -3.59 -1.77 -20.19
N VAL A 18 -3.41 -1.72 -18.87
CA VAL A 18 -3.66 -0.55 -18.03
C VAL A 18 -2.38 0.21 -17.72
N LEU A 19 -1.29 -0.49 -17.44
CA LEU A 19 0.01 0.11 -17.16
C LEU A 19 1.02 -0.32 -18.21
N HIS A 20 1.82 0.64 -18.69
CA HIS A 20 2.77 0.46 -19.78
C HIS A 20 4.16 0.89 -19.34
N ASP A 21 5.03 -0.06 -19.07
CA ASP A 21 6.45 0.16 -18.76
C ASP A 21 6.70 1.30 -17.78
N ILE A 22 6.04 1.25 -16.63
CA ILE A 22 6.16 2.31 -15.63
C ILE A 22 7.48 2.17 -14.90
N ASP A 23 8.32 3.19 -15.04
CA ASP A 23 9.55 3.36 -14.29
C ASP A 23 9.41 4.56 -13.37
N LEU A 24 9.67 4.38 -12.08
CA LEU A 24 9.54 5.45 -11.10
C LEU A 24 10.52 5.19 -9.97
N ALA A 25 11.29 6.22 -9.63
CA ALA A 25 12.17 6.20 -8.48
C ALA A 25 11.74 7.28 -7.49
N ILE A 26 11.37 6.87 -6.29
CA ILE A 26 10.97 7.77 -5.21
C ILE A 26 12.02 7.70 -4.12
N ARG A 27 12.59 8.85 -3.77
CA ARG A 27 13.60 8.97 -2.73
C ARG A 27 12.97 8.95 -1.35
N ASP A 28 13.78 8.65 -0.36
CA ASP A 28 13.36 8.73 1.04
C ASP A 28 12.79 10.13 1.34
N ARG A 29 11.66 10.17 2.04
CA ARG A 29 10.93 11.38 2.45
C ARG A 29 10.40 12.23 1.30
N GLU A 30 10.36 11.70 0.09
CA GLU A 30 9.79 12.41 -1.05
C GLU A 30 8.27 12.26 -1.07
N PHE A 31 7.58 13.36 -1.34
CA PHE A 31 6.13 13.38 -1.54
C PHE A 31 5.83 13.36 -3.04
N VAL A 32 5.14 12.32 -3.50
CA VAL A 32 4.85 12.12 -4.93
C VAL A 32 3.34 12.04 -5.13
N VAL A 33 2.85 12.71 -6.17
CA VAL A 33 1.43 12.72 -6.54
C VAL A 33 1.26 12.16 -7.94
N PHE A 34 0.32 11.22 -8.08
CA PHE A 34 -0.09 10.69 -9.38
C PHE A 34 -1.30 11.47 -9.88
N VAL A 35 -1.16 12.10 -11.03
CA VAL A 35 -2.21 12.93 -11.62
C VAL A 35 -2.63 12.33 -12.94
N GLY A 36 -3.93 12.33 -13.19
CA GLY A 36 -4.48 11.85 -14.46
C GLY A 36 -5.99 11.67 -14.38
N PRO A 37 -6.64 11.49 -15.53
CA PRO A 37 -8.08 11.26 -15.58
C PRO A 37 -8.47 9.93 -14.96
N SER A 38 -9.77 9.78 -14.65
CA SER A 38 -10.34 8.53 -14.18
C SER A 38 -10.05 7.38 -15.16
N GLY A 39 -9.65 6.21 -14.62
CA GLY A 39 -9.37 5.04 -15.45
C GLY A 39 -8.00 5.02 -16.10
N CYS A 40 -7.08 5.93 -15.74
CA CYS A 40 -5.71 5.95 -16.31
C CYS A 40 -4.71 5.04 -15.58
N GLY A 41 -5.16 4.30 -14.58
CA GLY A 41 -4.31 3.34 -13.87
C GLY A 41 -3.70 3.82 -12.55
N LYS A 42 -4.02 5.01 -12.07
CA LYS A 42 -3.48 5.54 -10.80
C LYS A 42 -3.73 4.60 -9.63
N SER A 43 -4.99 4.21 -9.43
CA SER A 43 -5.38 3.31 -8.34
C SER A 43 -4.78 1.92 -8.50
N THR A 44 -4.70 1.43 -9.74
CA THR A 44 -4.06 0.15 -10.04
C THR A 44 -2.59 0.16 -9.65
N LEU A 45 -1.85 1.22 -9.99
CA LEU A 45 -0.45 1.35 -9.64
C LEU A 45 -0.25 1.39 -8.12
N LEU A 46 -1.08 2.14 -7.39
CA LEU A 46 -1.02 2.19 -5.93
C LEU A 46 -1.31 0.83 -5.31
N ARG A 47 -2.27 0.08 -5.83
CA ARG A 47 -2.58 -1.28 -5.36
C ARG A 47 -1.43 -2.25 -5.62
N ILE A 48 -0.76 -2.13 -6.74
CA ILE A 48 0.43 -2.93 -7.06
C ILE A 48 1.56 -2.63 -6.08
N ILE A 49 1.81 -1.37 -5.79
CA ILE A 49 2.82 -0.96 -4.80
C ILE A 49 2.50 -1.54 -3.43
N ALA A 50 1.23 -1.51 -3.04
CA ALA A 50 0.76 -2.02 -1.76
C ALA A 50 0.75 -3.56 -1.68
N GLY A 51 0.84 -4.25 -2.81
CA GLY A 51 0.75 -5.72 -2.86
C GLY A 51 -0.68 -6.26 -2.92
N LEU A 52 -1.68 -5.40 -3.12
CA LEU A 52 -3.08 -5.79 -3.24
C LEU A 52 -3.44 -6.25 -4.65
N GLU A 53 -2.58 -5.97 -5.61
CA GLU A 53 -2.70 -6.41 -7.00
C GLU A 53 -1.31 -6.81 -7.50
N GLU A 54 -1.24 -7.83 -8.32
CA GLU A 54 0.03 -8.26 -8.90
C GLU A 54 0.29 -7.53 -10.22
N ALA A 55 1.54 -7.10 -10.42
CA ALA A 55 1.99 -6.64 -11.73
C ALA A 55 2.04 -7.82 -12.71
N THR A 56 1.69 -7.58 -13.97
CA THR A 56 1.84 -8.60 -15.01
C THR A 56 3.31 -8.88 -15.26
N THR A 57 4.11 -7.82 -15.35
CA THR A 57 5.58 -7.88 -15.41
C THR A 57 6.17 -6.69 -14.68
N GLY A 58 7.45 -6.77 -14.37
CA GLY A 58 8.18 -5.69 -13.72
C GLY A 58 8.60 -6.03 -12.31
N GLN A 59 9.25 -5.07 -11.67
CA GLN A 59 9.88 -5.27 -10.37
C GLN A 59 9.58 -4.09 -9.45
N ILE A 60 9.31 -4.39 -8.18
CA ILE A 60 9.06 -3.40 -7.12
C ILE A 60 10.14 -3.58 -6.07
N VAL A 61 10.89 -2.51 -5.83
CA VAL A 61 11.97 -2.50 -4.84
C VAL A 61 11.67 -1.44 -3.80
N ILE A 62 11.56 -1.85 -2.55
CA ILE A 62 11.36 -0.93 -1.42
C ILE A 62 12.59 -1.01 -0.53
N ASP A 63 13.23 0.13 -0.33
CA ASP A 63 14.41 0.28 0.52
C ASP A 63 15.54 -0.70 0.14
N GLY A 64 15.72 -0.89 -1.18
CA GLY A 64 16.75 -1.78 -1.73
C GLY A 64 16.37 -3.26 -1.75
N GLN A 65 15.20 -3.62 -1.27
CA GLN A 65 14.73 -5.00 -1.23
C GLN A 65 13.61 -5.23 -2.25
N ASP A 66 13.77 -6.27 -3.07
CA ASP A 66 12.72 -6.69 -4.00
C ASP A 66 11.52 -7.27 -3.24
N VAL A 67 10.39 -6.62 -3.38
CA VAL A 67 9.13 -7.02 -2.72
C VAL A 67 8.05 -7.39 -3.72
N SER A 68 8.41 -7.67 -4.97
CA SER A 68 7.47 -7.93 -6.06
C SER A 68 6.50 -9.08 -5.75
N THR A 69 6.94 -10.07 -4.98
CA THR A 69 6.14 -11.22 -4.58
C THR A 69 5.78 -11.23 -3.09
N ALA A 70 6.16 -10.20 -2.35
CA ALA A 70 5.88 -10.10 -0.92
C ALA A 70 4.41 -9.80 -0.66
N HIS A 71 3.87 -10.37 0.43
CA HIS A 71 2.54 -10.02 0.91
C HIS A 71 2.48 -8.54 1.32
N PRO A 72 1.29 -7.90 1.26
CA PRO A 72 1.15 -6.49 1.66
C PRO A 72 1.70 -6.20 3.06
N VAL A 73 1.45 -7.10 4.03
CA VAL A 73 1.91 -6.95 5.42
C VAL A 73 3.43 -6.90 5.53
N ASP A 74 4.13 -7.57 4.62
CA ASP A 74 5.59 -7.71 4.67
C ASP A 74 6.31 -6.57 3.93
N ARG A 75 5.57 -5.67 3.30
CA ARG A 75 6.14 -4.55 2.54
C ARG A 75 6.45 -3.33 3.41
N GLY A 76 5.97 -3.28 4.64
CA GLY A 76 6.21 -2.17 5.56
C GLY A 76 5.57 -0.85 5.14
N ILE A 77 4.46 -0.91 4.42
CA ILE A 77 3.73 0.27 3.93
C ILE A 77 2.31 0.29 4.47
N SER A 78 1.69 1.46 4.40
CA SER A 78 0.30 1.66 4.77
C SER A 78 -0.46 2.30 3.61
N MET A 79 -1.75 2.02 3.52
CA MET A 79 -2.59 2.56 2.46
C MET A 79 -3.88 3.13 3.03
N VAL A 80 -4.25 4.31 2.56
CA VAL A 80 -5.55 4.92 2.83
C VAL A 80 -6.42 4.72 1.60
N PHE A 81 -7.54 4.01 1.77
CA PHE A 81 -8.46 3.73 0.67
C PHE A 81 -9.40 4.88 0.42
N GLN A 82 -9.87 5.03 -0.82
CA GLN A 82 -10.86 6.04 -1.18
C GLN A 82 -12.16 5.87 -0.40
N SER A 83 -12.54 4.64 -0.08
CA SER A 83 -13.72 4.30 0.73
C SER A 83 -13.45 4.28 2.23
N TYR A 84 -12.23 4.64 2.66
CA TYR A 84 -11.72 4.56 4.03
C TYR A 84 -11.60 3.15 4.60
N ALA A 85 -12.23 2.14 4.00
CA ALA A 85 -12.15 0.72 4.39
C ALA A 85 -12.45 0.45 5.88
N LEU A 86 -13.38 1.19 6.46
CA LEU A 86 -13.79 0.99 7.86
C LEU A 86 -14.54 -0.33 8.02
N TYR A 87 -14.33 -0.99 9.15
CA TYR A 87 -15.15 -2.13 9.58
C TYR A 87 -16.44 -1.59 10.21
N PRO A 88 -17.59 -1.66 9.51
CA PRO A 88 -18.81 -0.98 9.98
C PRO A 88 -19.41 -1.59 11.24
N HIS A 89 -19.05 -2.84 11.56
CA HIS A 89 -19.52 -3.56 12.75
C HIS A 89 -18.64 -3.31 13.99
N LEU A 90 -17.55 -2.57 13.84
CA LEU A 90 -16.62 -2.26 14.92
C LEU A 90 -16.75 -0.80 15.34
N THR A 91 -16.45 -0.52 16.61
CA THR A 91 -16.36 0.84 17.12
C THR A 91 -15.15 1.58 16.54
N VAL A 92 -15.08 2.89 16.76
CA VAL A 92 -13.90 3.69 16.39
C VAL A 92 -12.63 3.12 17.04
N PHE A 93 -12.71 2.85 18.34
CA PHE A 93 -11.59 2.25 19.06
C PHE A 93 -11.14 0.91 18.43
N GLU A 94 -12.08 0.02 18.16
CA GLU A 94 -11.77 -1.29 17.58
C GLU A 94 -11.23 -1.20 16.14
N ASN A 95 -11.70 -0.24 15.34
CA ASN A 95 -11.14 0.00 14.01
C ASN A 95 -9.65 0.38 14.09
N ILE A 96 -9.27 1.21 15.06
CA ILE A 96 -7.88 1.60 15.27
C ILE A 96 -7.07 0.46 15.89
N ALA A 97 -7.67 -0.26 16.83
CA ALA A 97 -7.00 -1.32 17.59
C ALA A 97 -6.78 -2.62 16.80
N PHE A 98 -7.56 -2.86 15.75
CA PHE A 98 -7.57 -4.15 15.05
C PHE A 98 -6.17 -4.64 14.64
N PRO A 99 -5.34 -3.86 13.93
CA PRO A 99 -3.99 -4.32 13.56
C PRO A 99 -3.10 -4.54 14.78
N LEU A 100 -3.31 -3.80 15.85
CA LEU A 100 -2.55 -3.97 17.10
C LEU A 100 -2.93 -5.26 17.81
N ARG A 101 -4.21 -5.66 17.73
CA ARG A 101 -4.66 -6.95 18.27
C ARG A 101 -4.06 -8.13 17.48
N VAL A 102 -3.92 -7.98 16.16
CA VAL A 102 -3.27 -8.97 15.31
C VAL A 102 -1.79 -9.14 15.72
N GLN A 103 -1.14 -8.06 16.14
CA GLN A 103 0.23 -8.09 16.67
C GLN A 103 0.32 -8.63 18.11
N LYS A 104 -0.81 -8.90 18.75
CA LYS A 104 -0.88 -9.43 20.11
C LYS A 104 -0.21 -8.54 21.17
N LEU A 105 -0.40 -7.21 21.05
CA LEU A 105 0.14 -6.27 22.04
C LEU A 105 -0.56 -6.40 23.38
N GLN A 106 0.18 -6.09 24.45
CA GLN A 106 -0.38 -6.02 25.79
C GLN A 106 -1.46 -4.92 25.86
N PRO A 107 -2.53 -5.11 26.68
CA PRO A 107 -3.64 -4.13 26.74
C PRO A 107 -3.19 -2.71 27.06
N THR A 108 -2.22 -2.53 27.94
CA THR A 108 -1.71 -1.20 28.31
C THR A 108 -1.07 -0.50 27.10
N GLU A 109 -0.22 -1.21 26.36
CA GLU A 109 0.44 -0.67 25.17
C GLU A 109 -0.57 -0.42 24.05
N LEU A 110 -1.53 -1.33 23.85
CA LEU A 110 -2.59 -1.19 22.87
C LEU A 110 -3.40 0.08 23.11
N ASN A 111 -3.87 0.31 24.35
CA ASN A 111 -4.61 1.49 24.71
C ASN A 111 -3.83 2.78 24.48
N ALA A 112 -2.55 2.79 24.83
CA ALA A 112 -1.69 3.96 24.61
C ALA A 112 -1.51 4.28 23.12
N ARG A 113 -1.30 3.26 22.30
CA ARG A 113 -1.15 3.44 20.85
C ARG A 113 -2.43 3.88 20.17
N VAL A 114 -3.59 3.35 20.58
CA VAL A 114 -4.88 3.78 20.06
C VAL A 114 -5.15 5.25 20.41
N ALA A 115 -4.90 5.64 21.64
CA ALA A 115 -5.08 7.03 22.08
C ALA A 115 -4.15 7.98 21.30
N LYS A 116 -2.93 7.57 21.00
CA LYS A 116 -1.97 8.37 20.23
C LYS A 116 -2.41 8.53 18.77
N ALA A 117 -2.99 7.48 18.18
CA ALA A 117 -3.41 7.48 16.77
C ALA A 117 -4.73 8.22 16.56
N ALA A 118 -5.56 8.28 17.57
CA ALA A 118 -6.88 8.91 17.50
C ALA A 118 -6.83 10.44 17.39
#